data_d15732a24c793ce88d18019d662bf172
#
_entry.id   d15732a24c793ce88d18019d662bf172
#
_cell.length_a   1.000
_cell.length_b   1.000
_cell.length_c   1.000
_cell.angle_alpha   90.00
_cell.angle_beta   90.00
_cell.angle_gamma   90.00
#
_symmetry.space_group_name_H-M   'P 1'
#
loop_
_entity.id
_entity.type
_entity.pdbx_description
1 polymer ?
#
loop_
_entity_poly.entity_id
_entity_poly.type
_entity_poly.pdbx_seq_one_letter_code
_entity_poly.pdbx_strand_id
1 'polypeptide(L)'
;MKNCKEITGCDILVAVEPENLFYMTGFWGEAIGILDKDGKTTIIAPELEVGRAKEEGIDCKVIQSDRGMSSLSTLKKFLKGKVCTDCQNYLVMQSLKKLFPKMKNSIEPFNKSREVKDESEIKILKKASKIIDEMFGICQKKIKQGQKESELQSILMSYAVENEMFDTGYRSTLNPLIIAGGPNGAL
;
A
#
# COMPACT_ATOMS: atom_id res chain seq x y z
N MET A 1 -1.46 10.69 -10.51
CA MET A 1 -0.15 11.27 -10.09
C MET A 1 0.36 12.23 -11.17
N LYS A 2 0.97 13.36 -10.77
CA LYS A 2 1.65 14.27 -11.71
C LYS A 2 2.85 13.57 -12.36
N ASN A 3 3.30 14.11 -13.49
CA ASN A 3 4.41 13.60 -14.29
C ASN A 3 5.59 13.13 -13.40
N CYS A 4 5.90 11.86 -13.47
CA CYS A 4 6.94 11.19 -12.69
C CYS A 4 8.29 11.92 -12.75
N LYS A 5 8.65 12.48 -13.91
CA LYS A 5 9.91 13.18 -14.12
C LYS A 5 10.03 14.49 -13.32
N GLU A 6 8.92 15.21 -13.17
CA GLU A 6 8.87 16.45 -12.38
C GLU A 6 9.04 16.20 -10.90
N ILE A 7 8.51 15.05 -10.41
CA ILE A 7 8.54 14.70 -8.99
C ILE A 7 9.88 14.08 -8.58
N THR A 8 10.56 13.36 -9.47
CA THR A 8 11.56 12.39 -9.05
C THR A 8 12.89 12.47 -9.78
N GLY A 9 12.94 13.15 -10.90
CA GLY A 9 14.09 13.10 -11.81
C GLY A 9 14.36 11.68 -12.36
N CYS A 10 13.38 10.76 -12.29
CA CYS A 10 13.39 9.43 -12.91
C CYS A 10 12.51 9.43 -14.16
N ASP A 11 12.81 8.56 -15.13
CA ASP A 11 11.97 8.38 -16.32
C ASP A 11 10.88 7.33 -16.06
N ILE A 12 11.11 6.43 -15.11
CA ILE A 12 10.18 5.36 -14.72
C ILE A 12 10.23 5.18 -13.21
N LEU A 13 9.04 5.11 -12.59
CA LEU A 13 8.83 4.63 -11.24
C LEU A 13 8.26 3.22 -11.24
N VAL A 14 8.83 2.35 -10.43
CA VAL A 14 8.38 0.97 -10.23
C VAL A 14 7.94 0.82 -8.78
N ALA A 15 6.65 0.64 -8.55
CA ALA A 15 6.07 0.37 -7.24
C ALA A 15 5.94 -1.14 -7.04
N VAL A 16 6.56 -1.64 -5.99
CA VAL A 16 6.45 -3.04 -5.53
C VAL A 16 5.89 -3.13 -4.11
N GLU A 17 5.93 -2.03 -3.35
CA GLU A 17 5.29 -1.96 -2.04
C GLU A 17 3.80 -1.67 -2.21
N PRO A 18 2.91 -2.45 -1.54
CA PRO A 18 1.46 -2.38 -1.77
C PRO A 18 0.85 -0.99 -1.57
N GLU A 19 1.33 -0.25 -0.58
CA GLU A 19 0.84 1.08 -0.26
C GLU A 19 1.13 2.09 -1.39
N ASN A 20 2.29 1.98 -2.02
CA ASN A 20 2.69 2.84 -3.13
C ASN A 20 2.05 2.38 -4.44
N LEU A 21 1.88 1.07 -4.63
CA LEU A 21 1.10 0.51 -5.73
C LEU A 21 -0.33 1.05 -5.68
N PHE A 22 -1.00 0.93 -4.52
CA PHE A 22 -2.35 1.44 -4.32
C PHE A 22 -2.45 2.95 -4.58
N TYR A 23 -1.54 3.73 -4.01
CA TYR A 23 -1.52 5.19 -4.20
C TYR A 23 -1.35 5.58 -5.67
N MET A 24 -0.58 4.81 -6.42
CA MET A 24 -0.30 5.06 -7.83
C MET A 24 -1.42 4.61 -8.77
N THR A 25 -2.14 3.53 -8.41
CA THR A 25 -3.02 2.81 -9.32
C THR A 25 -4.47 2.66 -8.85
N GLY A 26 -4.74 2.85 -7.57
CA GLY A 26 -6.01 2.49 -6.93
C GLY A 26 -6.18 1.00 -6.66
N PHE A 27 -5.26 0.15 -7.14
CA PHE A 27 -5.32 -1.30 -6.95
C PHE A 27 -4.54 -1.73 -5.72
N TRP A 28 -5.20 -2.48 -4.82
CA TRP A 28 -4.61 -3.10 -3.65
C TRP A 28 -4.49 -4.61 -3.82
N GLY A 29 -3.29 -5.12 -4.11
CA GLY A 29 -3.07 -6.55 -4.31
C GLY A 29 -1.63 -6.90 -4.66
N GLU A 30 -1.39 -8.15 -5.04
CA GLU A 30 -0.09 -8.63 -5.49
C GLU A 30 0.14 -8.22 -6.96
N ALA A 31 0.91 -7.15 -7.18
CA ALA A 31 1.26 -6.69 -8.51
C ALA A 31 2.50 -5.79 -8.51
N ILE A 32 2.96 -5.41 -9.68
CA ILE A 32 4.00 -4.40 -9.88
C ILE A 32 3.36 -3.23 -10.63
N GLY A 33 3.46 -2.03 -10.05
CA GLY A 33 3.04 -0.80 -10.70
C GLY A 33 4.18 -0.13 -11.43
N ILE A 34 3.89 0.45 -12.59
CA ILE A 34 4.84 1.21 -13.39
C ILE A 34 4.19 2.55 -13.73
N LEU A 35 4.89 3.64 -13.45
CA LEU A 35 4.53 4.97 -13.92
C LEU A 35 5.67 5.48 -14.82
N ASP A 36 5.34 5.80 -16.06
CA ASP A 36 6.30 6.36 -17.01
C ASP A 36 6.35 7.90 -16.95
N LYS A 37 7.35 8.46 -17.61
CA LYS A 37 7.56 9.93 -17.69
C LYS A 37 6.39 10.70 -18.31
N ASP A 38 5.54 10.02 -19.08
CA ASP A 38 4.40 10.62 -19.78
C ASP A 38 3.12 10.51 -18.91
N GLY A 39 3.25 10.01 -17.67
CA GLY A 39 2.16 9.86 -16.71
C GLY A 39 1.29 8.62 -16.94
N LYS A 40 1.69 7.71 -17.83
CA LYS A 40 0.94 6.48 -18.09
C LYS A 40 1.25 5.43 -17.03
N THR A 41 0.19 4.87 -16.47
CA THR A 41 0.29 3.84 -15.43
C THR A 41 0.02 2.46 -15.99
N THR A 42 0.84 1.49 -15.61
CA THR A 42 0.69 0.08 -15.98
C THR A 42 0.78 -0.79 -14.73
N ILE A 43 -0.12 -1.76 -14.61
CA ILE A 43 -0.10 -2.80 -13.57
C ILE A 43 0.32 -4.11 -14.22
N ILE A 44 1.34 -4.77 -13.69
CA ILE A 44 1.70 -6.14 -14.03
C ILE A 44 1.19 -7.01 -12.89
N ALA A 45 0.17 -7.82 -13.15
CA ALA A 45 -0.51 -8.63 -12.15
C ALA A 45 -0.47 -10.12 -12.50
N PRO A 46 -0.39 -11.03 -11.51
CA PRO A 46 -0.58 -12.45 -11.72
C PRO A 46 -2.05 -12.74 -12.12
N GLU A 47 -2.27 -13.87 -12.77
CA GLU A 47 -3.57 -14.24 -13.32
C GLU A 47 -4.74 -14.08 -12.34
N LEU A 48 -4.54 -14.48 -11.08
CA LEU A 48 -5.55 -14.37 -10.01
C LEU A 48 -5.96 -12.92 -9.69
N GLU A 49 -5.09 -11.97 -9.93
CA GLU A 49 -5.30 -10.56 -9.60
C GLU A 49 -5.74 -9.71 -10.81
N VAL A 50 -5.62 -10.25 -12.03
CA VAL A 50 -5.92 -9.47 -13.26
C VAL A 50 -7.35 -8.95 -13.29
N GLY A 51 -8.33 -9.76 -12.86
CA GLY A 51 -9.74 -9.36 -12.81
C GLY A 51 -9.91 -8.13 -11.91
N ARG A 52 -9.50 -8.26 -10.66
CA ARG A 52 -9.54 -7.18 -9.68
C ARG A 52 -8.75 -5.94 -10.11
N ALA A 53 -7.55 -6.13 -10.65
CA ALA A 53 -6.71 -5.03 -11.11
C ALA A 53 -7.37 -4.23 -12.26
N LYS A 54 -8.19 -4.87 -13.10
CA LYS A 54 -8.96 -4.19 -14.16
C LYS A 54 -10.19 -3.44 -13.62
N GLU A 55 -10.80 -3.94 -12.55
CA GLU A 55 -11.97 -3.32 -11.92
C GLU A 55 -11.59 -2.16 -10.99
N GLU A 56 -10.56 -2.35 -10.19
CA GLU A 56 -10.11 -1.39 -9.17
C GLU A 56 -9.12 -0.35 -9.72
N GLY A 57 -8.33 -0.71 -10.73
CA GLY A 57 -7.29 0.16 -11.28
C GLY A 57 -7.85 1.40 -11.98
N ILE A 58 -7.40 2.58 -11.55
CA ILE A 58 -7.82 3.88 -12.08
C ILE A 58 -6.87 4.29 -13.21
N ASP A 59 -7.38 4.44 -14.42
CA ASP A 59 -6.63 4.87 -15.63
C ASP A 59 -5.33 4.06 -15.87
N CYS A 60 -5.39 2.74 -15.58
CA CYS A 60 -4.25 1.86 -15.66
C CYS A 60 -4.38 0.85 -16.80
N LYS A 61 -3.26 0.59 -17.49
CA LYS A 61 -3.14 -0.59 -18.36
C LYS A 61 -2.80 -1.80 -17.49
N VAL A 62 -3.59 -2.87 -17.56
CA VAL A 62 -3.30 -4.12 -16.85
C VAL A 62 -2.69 -5.16 -17.79
N ILE A 63 -1.59 -5.76 -17.38
CA ILE A 63 -0.87 -6.80 -18.10
C ILE A 63 -0.79 -8.02 -17.20
N GLN A 64 -1.26 -9.15 -17.71
CA GLN A 64 -1.11 -10.43 -17.05
C GLN A 64 0.33 -10.94 -17.15
N SER A 65 0.84 -11.48 -16.06
CA SER A 65 2.07 -12.28 -16.02
C SER A 65 1.95 -13.36 -14.95
N ASP A 66 2.77 -14.41 -15.07
CA ASP A 66 2.89 -15.35 -13.96
C ASP A 66 3.67 -14.71 -12.81
N ARG A 67 3.60 -15.33 -11.62
CA ARG A 67 4.30 -14.87 -10.42
C ARG A 67 5.82 -14.98 -10.54
N GLY A 68 6.52 -14.25 -9.72
CA GLY A 68 7.97 -14.37 -9.55
C GLY A 68 8.78 -13.88 -10.75
N MET A 69 9.62 -14.74 -11.30
CA MET A 69 10.55 -14.38 -12.39
C MET A 69 9.85 -13.97 -13.69
N SER A 70 8.64 -14.45 -13.94
CA SER A 70 7.85 -14.07 -15.12
C SER A 70 7.39 -12.62 -15.03
N SER A 71 6.93 -12.17 -13.86
CA SER A 71 6.60 -10.75 -13.61
C SER A 71 7.80 -9.84 -13.84
N LEU A 72 8.98 -10.26 -13.40
CA LEU A 72 10.23 -9.52 -13.62
C LEU A 72 10.62 -9.48 -15.10
N SER A 73 10.44 -10.57 -15.83
CA SER A 73 10.70 -10.62 -17.28
C SER A 73 9.75 -9.69 -18.06
N THR A 74 8.50 -9.62 -17.62
CA THR A 74 7.51 -8.69 -18.17
C THR A 74 7.88 -7.25 -17.83
N LEU A 75 8.24 -6.98 -16.58
CA LEU A 75 8.72 -5.67 -16.13
C LEU A 75 9.89 -5.15 -16.99
N LYS A 76 10.84 -6.03 -17.34
CA LYS A 76 12.03 -5.66 -18.14
C LYS A 76 11.68 -4.93 -19.43
N LYS A 77 10.56 -5.26 -20.07
CA LYS A 77 10.11 -4.64 -21.32
C LYS A 77 9.80 -3.14 -21.19
N PHE A 78 9.55 -2.67 -19.96
CA PHE A 78 9.23 -1.28 -19.65
C PHE A 78 10.41 -0.48 -19.13
N LEU A 79 11.48 -1.16 -18.68
CA LEU A 79 12.62 -0.49 -18.04
C LEU A 79 13.52 0.17 -19.08
N LYS A 80 13.53 1.51 -19.08
CA LYS A 80 14.40 2.34 -19.92
C LYS A 80 14.73 3.65 -19.23
N GLY A 81 15.86 4.23 -19.55
CA GLY A 81 16.28 5.50 -18.97
C GLY A 81 16.63 5.35 -17.48
N LYS A 82 16.23 6.31 -16.68
CA LYS A 82 16.49 6.38 -15.24
C LYS A 82 15.32 5.78 -14.48
N VAL A 83 15.51 4.63 -13.87
CA VAL A 83 14.47 3.87 -13.17
C VAL A 83 14.66 3.94 -11.67
N CYS A 84 13.58 4.27 -10.95
CA CYS A 84 13.51 4.24 -9.49
C CYS A 84 12.46 3.23 -9.02
N THR A 85 12.70 2.61 -7.85
CA THR A 85 11.76 1.69 -7.20
C THR A 85 11.73 1.93 -5.69
N ASP A 86 10.61 1.62 -5.08
CA ASP A 86 10.39 1.66 -3.63
C ASP A 86 10.76 0.36 -2.91
N CYS A 87 11.32 -0.61 -3.62
CA CYS A 87 11.58 -1.95 -3.11
C CYS A 87 12.42 -1.95 -1.82
N GLN A 88 11.83 -2.42 -0.71
CA GLN A 88 12.50 -2.53 0.58
C GLN A 88 13.05 -3.95 0.83
N ASN A 89 12.56 -4.96 0.12
CA ASN A 89 13.01 -6.33 0.27
C ASN A 89 14.36 -6.53 -0.44
N TYR A 90 15.37 -6.95 0.33
CA TYR A 90 16.73 -7.14 -0.18
C TYR A 90 16.81 -8.15 -1.33
N LEU A 91 16.13 -9.31 -1.22
CA LEU A 91 16.18 -10.36 -2.25
C LEU A 91 15.48 -9.92 -3.55
N VAL A 92 14.34 -9.25 -3.41
CA VAL A 92 13.60 -8.67 -4.55
C VAL A 92 14.46 -7.58 -5.20
N MET A 93 15.09 -6.72 -4.41
CA MET A 93 15.98 -5.67 -4.95
C MET A 93 17.21 -6.23 -5.66
N GLN A 94 17.80 -7.32 -5.16
CA GLN A 94 18.86 -8.02 -5.88
C GLN A 94 18.39 -8.55 -7.24
N SER A 95 17.21 -9.15 -7.30
CA SER A 95 16.62 -9.65 -8.54
C SER A 95 16.33 -8.51 -9.53
N LEU A 96 15.80 -7.40 -9.05
CA LEU A 96 15.58 -6.19 -9.84
C LEU A 96 16.90 -5.61 -10.38
N LYS A 97 17.95 -5.55 -9.56
CA LYS A 97 19.28 -5.08 -10.01
C LYS A 97 19.95 -6.01 -11.01
N LYS A 98 19.76 -7.33 -10.90
CA LYS A 98 20.21 -8.27 -11.93
C LYS A 98 19.52 -8.01 -13.27
N LEU A 99 18.25 -7.67 -13.22
CA LEU A 99 17.43 -7.36 -14.40
C LEU A 99 17.81 -6.01 -15.02
N PHE A 100 18.00 -4.99 -14.18
CA PHE A 100 18.31 -3.62 -14.57
C PHE A 100 19.33 -3.00 -13.59
N PRO A 101 20.66 -3.14 -13.85
CA PRO A 101 21.72 -2.73 -12.92
C PRO A 101 21.70 -1.25 -12.52
N LYS A 102 21.15 -0.39 -13.39
CA LYS A 102 21.05 1.05 -13.15
C LYS A 102 19.83 1.46 -12.32
N MET A 103 18.99 0.51 -11.90
CA MET A 103 17.83 0.80 -11.06
C MET A 103 18.26 1.37 -9.71
N LYS A 104 17.64 2.48 -9.33
CA LYS A 104 17.84 3.11 -8.02
C LYS A 104 16.75 2.69 -7.07
N ASN A 105 17.14 2.26 -5.87
CA ASN A 105 16.18 2.17 -4.77
C ASN A 105 15.97 3.58 -4.19
N SER A 106 14.75 4.07 -4.25
CA SER A 106 14.40 5.41 -3.75
C SER A 106 12.91 5.47 -3.43
N ILE A 107 12.60 5.57 -2.16
CA ILE A 107 11.23 5.79 -1.66
C ILE A 107 10.83 7.28 -1.72
N GLU A 108 11.79 8.17 -1.83
CA GLU A 108 11.57 9.62 -1.79
C GLU A 108 10.50 10.12 -2.78
N PRO A 109 10.47 9.67 -4.04
CA PRO A 109 9.43 10.06 -4.99
C PRO A 109 8.01 9.76 -4.52
N PHE A 110 7.84 8.59 -3.90
CA PHE A 110 6.54 8.16 -3.38
C PHE A 110 6.15 8.98 -2.15
N ASN A 111 7.09 9.22 -1.24
CA ASN A 111 6.86 10.05 -0.06
C ASN A 111 6.46 11.49 -0.44
N LYS A 112 7.19 12.12 -1.35
CA LYS A 112 6.86 13.46 -1.84
C LYS A 112 5.47 13.55 -2.48
N SER A 113 5.07 12.54 -3.25
CA SER A 113 3.74 12.53 -3.85
C SER A 113 2.60 12.41 -2.85
N ARG A 114 2.87 11.81 -1.68
CA ARG A 114 1.92 11.59 -0.57
C ARG A 114 2.00 12.65 0.54
N GLU A 115 2.99 13.53 0.50
CA GLU A 115 3.23 14.54 1.53
C GLU A 115 2.08 15.55 1.61
N VAL A 116 1.67 16.08 0.46
CA VAL A 116 0.54 17.01 0.37
C VAL A 116 -0.71 16.26 -0.06
N LYS A 117 -1.69 16.20 0.84
CA LYS A 117 -2.98 15.50 0.62
C LYS A 117 -3.92 16.37 -0.20
N ASP A 118 -4.65 15.77 -1.11
CA ASP A 118 -5.74 16.42 -1.81
C ASP A 118 -7.05 16.40 -0.98
N GLU A 119 -8.11 17.06 -1.49
CA GLU A 119 -9.38 17.16 -0.78
C GLU A 119 -10.05 15.81 -0.57
N SER A 120 -9.92 14.87 -1.51
CA SER A 120 -10.49 13.53 -1.40
C SER A 120 -9.78 12.70 -0.33
N GLU A 121 -8.45 12.78 -0.28
CA GLU A 121 -7.63 12.16 0.76
C GLU A 121 -7.93 12.74 2.14
N ILE A 122 -8.07 14.08 2.24
CA ILE A 122 -8.45 14.76 3.50
C ILE A 122 -9.83 14.27 3.98
N LYS A 123 -10.79 14.09 3.08
CA LYS A 123 -12.12 13.57 3.43
C LYS A 123 -12.05 12.16 4.02
N ILE A 124 -11.24 11.28 3.42
CA ILE A 124 -11.03 9.91 3.93
C ILE A 124 -10.34 9.95 5.30
N LEU A 125 -9.30 10.75 5.47
CA LEU A 125 -8.60 10.90 6.74
C LEU A 125 -9.52 11.43 7.85
N LYS A 126 -10.41 12.39 7.55
CA LYS A 126 -11.43 12.87 8.51
C LYS A 126 -12.43 11.78 8.89
N LYS A 127 -12.89 10.95 7.92
CA LYS A 127 -13.75 9.79 8.22
C LYS A 127 -13.02 8.82 9.13
N ALA A 128 -11.79 8.45 8.83
CA ALA A 128 -10.99 7.54 9.64
C ALA A 128 -10.77 8.08 11.07
N SER A 129 -10.41 9.37 11.22
CA SER A 129 -10.23 10.00 12.53
C SER A 129 -11.52 9.96 13.36
N LYS A 130 -12.67 10.23 12.75
CA LYS A 130 -13.96 10.15 13.44
C LYS A 130 -14.27 8.75 13.97
N ILE A 131 -13.99 7.71 13.17
CA ILE A 131 -14.19 6.32 13.61
C ILE A 131 -13.27 6.00 14.80
N ILE A 132 -12.02 6.46 14.76
CA ILE A 132 -11.07 6.28 15.87
C ILE A 132 -11.59 6.98 17.16
N ASP A 133 -12.11 8.20 17.06
CA ASP A 133 -12.69 8.93 18.19
C ASP A 133 -13.88 8.16 18.78
N GLU A 134 -14.74 7.59 17.93
CA GLU A 134 -15.87 6.77 18.35
C GLU A 134 -15.40 5.47 19.03
N MET A 135 -14.31 4.85 18.55
CA MET A 135 -13.68 3.70 19.21
C MET A 135 -13.15 4.05 20.60
N PHE A 136 -12.52 5.22 20.78
CA PHE A 136 -12.14 5.70 22.11
C PHE A 136 -13.35 5.89 23.02
N GLY A 137 -14.45 6.42 22.51
CA GLY A 137 -15.72 6.54 23.26
C GLY A 137 -16.30 5.19 23.69
N ILE A 138 -16.18 4.16 22.83
CA ILE A 138 -16.54 2.78 23.16
C ILE A 138 -15.61 2.23 24.26
N CYS A 139 -14.32 2.46 24.12
CA CYS A 139 -13.31 2.06 25.09
C CYS A 139 -13.66 2.57 26.50
N GLN A 140 -13.90 3.88 26.64
CA GLN A 140 -14.27 4.52 27.91
C GLN A 140 -15.52 3.90 28.57
N LYS A 141 -16.49 3.48 27.76
CA LYS A 141 -17.75 2.88 28.25
C LYS A 141 -17.62 1.38 28.59
N LYS A 142 -16.71 0.69 27.94
CA LYS A 142 -16.62 -0.78 27.99
C LYS A 142 -15.47 -1.31 28.84
N ILE A 143 -14.47 -0.49 29.12
CA ILE A 143 -13.33 -0.89 29.95
C ILE A 143 -13.78 -1.16 31.39
N LYS A 144 -13.33 -2.29 31.95
CA LYS A 144 -13.65 -2.71 33.33
C LYS A 144 -12.43 -3.29 34.01
N GLN A 145 -12.35 -3.13 35.32
CA GLN A 145 -11.32 -3.82 36.12
C GLN A 145 -11.46 -5.34 35.99
N GLY A 146 -10.35 -6.04 35.77
CA GLY A 146 -10.32 -7.49 35.58
C GLY A 146 -10.71 -7.96 34.17
N GLN A 147 -11.05 -7.07 33.26
CA GLN A 147 -11.31 -7.40 31.87
C GLN A 147 -10.03 -7.84 31.14
N LYS A 148 -10.11 -8.86 30.29
CA LYS A 148 -9.00 -9.26 29.44
C LYS A 148 -8.82 -8.27 28.28
N GLU A 149 -7.58 -8.01 27.90
CA GLU A 149 -7.23 -7.15 26.73
C GLU A 149 -7.92 -7.64 25.46
N SER A 150 -7.98 -8.97 25.25
CA SER A 150 -8.63 -9.58 24.10
C SER A 150 -10.14 -9.34 24.02
N GLU A 151 -10.84 -9.17 25.14
CA GLU A 151 -12.28 -8.86 25.15
C GLU A 151 -12.52 -7.44 24.65
N LEU A 152 -11.73 -6.47 25.12
CA LEU A 152 -11.81 -5.10 24.66
C LEU A 152 -11.39 -5.00 23.18
N GLN A 153 -10.34 -5.72 22.80
CA GLN A 153 -9.89 -5.79 21.40
C GLN A 153 -11.00 -6.31 20.48
N SER A 154 -11.69 -7.38 20.87
CA SER A 154 -12.78 -7.95 20.08
C SER A 154 -13.91 -6.93 19.84
N ILE A 155 -14.30 -6.17 20.87
CA ILE A 155 -15.31 -5.13 20.76
C ILE A 155 -14.90 -4.03 19.77
N LEU A 156 -13.67 -3.55 19.89
CA LEU A 156 -13.17 -2.48 19.03
C LEU A 156 -12.95 -2.95 17.60
N MET A 157 -12.48 -4.19 17.42
CA MET A 157 -12.32 -4.79 16.09
C MET A 157 -13.67 -4.95 15.38
N SER A 158 -14.70 -5.43 16.07
CA SER A 158 -16.04 -5.53 15.49
C SER A 158 -16.52 -4.17 15.00
N TYR A 159 -16.38 -3.14 15.81
CA TYR A 159 -16.76 -1.79 15.44
C TYR A 159 -15.98 -1.27 14.22
N ALA A 160 -14.66 -1.52 14.18
CA ALA A 160 -13.82 -1.10 13.07
C ALA A 160 -14.18 -1.81 11.75
N VAL A 161 -14.48 -3.12 11.80
CA VAL A 161 -14.92 -3.90 10.64
C VAL A 161 -16.30 -3.44 10.16
N GLU A 162 -17.25 -3.20 11.06
CA GLU A 162 -18.59 -2.67 10.75
C GLU A 162 -18.53 -1.30 10.06
N ASN A 163 -17.49 -0.53 10.32
CA ASN A 163 -17.25 0.79 9.70
C ASN A 163 -16.25 0.75 8.52
N GLU A 164 -16.02 -0.41 7.95
CA GLU A 164 -15.17 -0.60 6.76
C GLU A 164 -13.73 -0.09 6.93
N MET A 165 -13.18 -0.12 8.15
CA MET A 165 -11.82 0.33 8.41
C MET A 165 -10.75 -0.65 7.95
N PHE A 166 -11.09 -1.93 7.82
CA PHE A 166 -10.17 -2.97 7.39
C PHE A 166 -10.64 -3.56 6.08
N ASP A 167 -9.77 -3.50 5.09
CA ASP A 167 -9.89 -4.33 3.92
C ASP A 167 -9.30 -5.71 4.26
N THR A 168 -9.87 -6.76 3.69
CA THR A 168 -9.34 -8.13 3.73
C THR A 168 -8.08 -8.28 2.88
N GLY A 169 -7.47 -7.17 2.48
CA GLY A 169 -6.38 -7.11 1.53
C GLY A 169 -5.05 -7.66 2.02
N TYR A 170 -4.14 -7.67 1.11
CA TYR A 170 -2.74 -8.05 1.20
C TYR A 170 -2.04 -7.37 2.39
N ARG A 171 -1.40 -8.13 3.28
CA ARG A 171 -0.70 -7.67 4.50
C ARG A 171 -1.59 -7.19 5.65
N SER A 172 -2.69 -7.88 5.95
CA SER A 172 -3.34 -7.66 7.24
C SER A 172 -2.39 -8.03 8.38
N THR A 173 -2.25 -7.16 9.36
CA THR A 173 -1.53 -7.51 10.59
C THR A 173 -2.40 -8.42 11.44
N LEU A 174 -1.79 -9.43 12.11
CA LEU A 174 -2.51 -10.31 13.03
C LEU A 174 -3.13 -9.54 14.21
N ASN A 175 -2.56 -8.40 14.56
CA ASN A 175 -3.04 -7.55 15.64
C ASN A 175 -3.02 -6.07 15.22
N PRO A 176 -4.04 -5.62 14.49
CA PRO A 176 -4.12 -4.23 14.03
C PRO A 176 -4.41 -3.22 15.15
N LEU A 177 -4.87 -3.70 16.33
CA LEU A 177 -5.12 -2.87 17.51
C LEU A 177 -4.22 -3.29 18.65
N ILE A 178 -3.34 -2.42 19.10
CA ILE A 178 -2.54 -2.62 20.30
C ILE A 178 -3.37 -2.21 21.51
N ILE A 179 -3.77 -3.17 22.32
CA ILE A 179 -4.46 -2.96 23.60
C ILE A 179 -3.63 -3.62 24.69
N ALA A 180 -3.05 -2.80 25.53
CA ALA A 180 -2.15 -3.23 26.58
C ALA A 180 -2.51 -2.57 27.90
N GLY A 181 -2.62 -3.37 28.98
CA GLY A 181 -2.97 -2.91 30.31
C GLY A 181 -2.04 -3.48 31.38
N GLY A 182 -1.94 -2.82 32.53
CA GLY A 182 -1.08 -3.25 33.62
C GLY A 182 0.39 -3.40 33.19
N PRO A 183 1.03 -4.54 33.50
CA PRO A 183 2.45 -4.79 33.12
C PRO A 183 2.72 -4.70 31.61
N ASN A 184 1.74 -5.10 30.78
CA ASN A 184 1.89 -5.06 29.31
C ASN A 184 1.88 -3.63 28.74
N GLY A 185 1.33 -2.67 29.45
CA GLY A 185 1.28 -1.26 29.02
C GLY A 185 2.58 -0.50 29.29
N ALA A 186 3.58 -1.13 29.87
CA ALA A 186 4.87 -0.53 30.19
C ALA A 186 5.98 -0.81 29.16
N LEU A 187 5.64 -1.40 28.02
CA LEU A 187 6.58 -1.77 26.95
C LEU A 187 6.76 -0.62 25.94
#